data_b35602dbdba605a020ded27fb1879801
#
_entry.id   b35602dbdba605a020ded27fb1879801
#
_cell.length_a   1.000
_cell.length_b   1.000
_cell.length_c   1.000
_cell.angle_alpha   90.00
_cell.angle_beta   90.00
_cell.angle_gamma   90.00
#
_symmetry.space_group_name_H-M   'P 1'
#
loop_
_entity.id
_entity.type
_entity.pdbx_description
1 polymer ?
#
loop_
_entity_poly.entity_id
_entity_poly.type
_entity_poly.pdbx_seq_one_letter_code
_entity_poly.pdbx_strand_id
1 'polypeptide(L)'
;VMCPVVGKEITHIRSSKSEKTENQVETQKSADEITCAYSGSRGAYAEQAINHYFDGTATPVSCNNFREVFQAVKDGKADFGMVPVENSLAGSVYENYDNLLRFDDIAISGSIKLRIEHSLLTCKGGNIDSIKTVYSHPQGFAQCQEFLQKHPEWKLVECSSTTAAAQLVEEKNSPENAAIASINVAKYTKLEVIQSGIETDARNYTRFLLIQLADNINKTVVSDTKPNMATISFYVKDEVGSLYDCLGVFREIGI
;
A
#
# COMPACT_ATOMS: atom_id res chain seq x y z
N VAL A 1 -4.41 -39.76 3.15
CA VAL A 1 -2.98 -39.59 2.88
C VAL A 1 -2.61 -38.24 3.43
N MET A 2 -1.94 -38.22 4.58
CA MET A 2 -1.46 -36.96 5.19
C MET A 2 -0.26 -36.47 4.40
N CYS A 3 -0.36 -35.29 3.82
CA CYS A 3 0.80 -34.58 3.26
C CYS A 3 1.70 -34.13 4.43
N PRO A 4 2.98 -34.48 4.51
CA PRO A 4 3.86 -34.00 5.56
C PRO A 4 4.22 -32.54 5.27
N VAL A 5 3.48 -31.61 5.85
CA VAL A 5 3.84 -30.20 5.87
C VAL A 5 4.95 -30.02 6.90
N VAL A 6 6.18 -29.80 6.44
CA VAL A 6 7.28 -29.35 7.29
C VAL A 6 7.24 -27.81 7.28
N GLY A 7 6.49 -27.25 8.21
CA GLY A 7 6.42 -25.82 8.45
C GLY A 7 5.63 -25.57 9.72
N LYS A 8 6.09 -24.66 10.58
CA LYS A 8 5.37 -24.29 11.80
C LYS A 8 3.93 -23.91 11.49
N GLU A 9 2.97 -24.64 12.06
CA GLU A 9 1.56 -24.25 12.07
C GLU A 9 1.45 -22.87 12.75
N ILE A 10 0.98 -21.89 12.02
CA ILE A 10 0.48 -20.64 12.59
C ILE A 10 -1.01 -20.85 12.87
N THR A 11 -1.30 -21.58 13.94
CA THR A 11 -2.64 -21.66 14.51
C THR A 11 -2.75 -20.57 15.57
N HIS A 12 -3.24 -19.40 15.22
CA HIS A 12 -3.71 -18.43 16.21
C HIS A 12 -5.19 -18.16 16.06
N ILE A 13 -6.00 -19.14 16.50
CA ILE A 13 -7.30 -18.87 17.10
C ILE A 13 -7.12 -19.21 18.59
N ARG A 14 -6.76 -18.22 19.40
CA ARG A 14 -6.82 -18.35 20.86
C ARG A 14 -7.96 -17.49 21.40
N SER A 15 -8.98 -18.17 21.93
CA SER A 15 -9.85 -17.56 22.92
C SER A 15 -9.08 -17.48 24.24
N SER A 16 -8.74 -16.30 24.71
CA SER A 16 -8.14 -16.08 26.02
C SER A 16 -9.21 -15.79 27.05
N LYS A 17 -9.30 -16.65 28.06
CA LYS A 17 -9.91 -16.30 29.36
C LYS A 17 -8.91 -15.43 30.13
N SER A 18 -9.42 -14.30 30.63
CA SER A 18 -8.69 -13.32 31.42
C SER A 18 -8.30 -13.82 32.80
N GLU A 19 -7.05 -13.55 33.19
CA GLU A 19 -6.71 -13.29 34.61
C GLU A 19 -6.04 -11.93 34.73
N LYS A 20 -6.55 -11.16 35.68
CA LYS A 20 -6.13 -9.77 35.99
C LYS A 20 -4.81 -9.78 36.78
N THR A 21 -3.88 -8.91 36.42
CA THR A 21 -2.93 -8.34 37.37
C THR A 21 -2.68 -6.87 37.03
N GLU A 22 -2.82 -6.04 38.05
CA GLU A 22 -2.82 -4.57 38.03
C GLU A 22 -1.43 -3.97 37.87
N ASN A 23 -1.41 -2.71 37.38
CA ASN A 23 -0.39 -1.67 37.44
C ASN A 23 0.67 -1.61 36.36
N GLN A 24 0.34 -0.87 35.30
CA GLN A 24 1.29 0.07 34.67
C GLN A 24 0.51 1.31 34.20
N VAL A 25 1.10 2.49 34.47
CA VAL A 25 0.58 3.82 34.13
C VAL A 25 0.48 3.93 32.60
N GLU A 26 -0.72 3.77 32.06
CA GLU A 26 -1.02 4.09 30.65
C GLU A 26 -1.11 5.61 30.52
N THR A 27 -0.18 6.20 29.75
CA THR A 27 -0.37 7.52 29.16
C THR A 27 -1.60 7.43 28.25
N GLN A 28 -2.73 7.94 28.70
CA GLN A 28 -3.95 8.05 27.92
C GLN A 28 -3.67 8.90 26.68
N LYS A 29 -3.53 8.25 25.51
CA LYS A 29 -3.82 8.88 24.23
C LYS A 29 -5.29 9.31 24.27
N SER A 30 -5.57 10.55 23.90
CA SER A 30 -6.95 11.01 23.68
C SER A 30 -7.62 10.08 22.68
N ALA A 31 -8.83 9.62 22.99
CA ALA A 31 -9.54 8.53 22.31
C ALA A 31 -9.97 8.80 20.85
N ASP A 32 -9.48 9.87 20.19
CA ASP A 32 -10.10 10.44 19.00
C ASP A 32 -9.25 10.52 17.72
N GLU A 33 -7.99 10.07 17.71
CA GLU A 33 -7.17 10.20 16.50
C GLU A 33 -6.52 8.88 16.09
N ILE A 34 -7.20 8.15 15.17
CA ILE A 34 -6.66 6.94 14.55
C ILE A 34 -5.44 7.32 13.72
N THR A 35 -4.32 6.64 13.93
CA THR A 35 -3.09 6.81 13.16
C THR A 35 -2.85 5.60 12.26
N CYS A 36 -2.44 5.85 11.00
CA CYS A 36 -2.15 4.79 10.04
C CYS A 36 -0.81 5.03 9.32
N ALA A 37 0.16 4.14 9.55
CA ALA A 37 1.47 4.21 8.93
C ALA A 37 1.42 3.74 7.46
N TYR A 38 2.24 4.37 6.61
CA TYR A 38 2.39 3.98 5.21
C TYR A 38 3.80 4.28 4.71
N SER A 39 4.25 3.58 3.67
CA SER A 39 5.53 3.86 3.04
C SER A 39 5.37 4.89 1.92
N GLY A 40 6.21 5.92 1.95
CA GLY A 40 6.26 6.99 0.95
C GLY A 40 5.95 8.38 1.54
N SER A 41 5.98 9.38 0.68
CA SER A 41 5.71 10.78 1.02
C SER A 41 4.24 11.13 0.87
N ARG A 42 3.84 12.30 1.35
CA ARG A 42 2.48 12.85 1.19
C ARG A 42 2.07 12.89 -0.28
N GLY A 43 0.84 12.51 -0.56
CA GLY A 43 0.30 12.37 -1.91
C GLY A 43 0.51 10.99 -2.53
N ALA A 44 1.20 10.05 -1.87
CA ALA A 44 1.36 8.68 -2.34
C ALA A 44 0.03 7.93 -2.40
N TYR A 45 -0.04 6.89 -3.25
CA TYR A 45 -1.24 6.04 -3.36
C TYR A 45 -1.60 5.33 -2.06
N ALA A 46 -0.61 4.98 -1.23
CA ALA A 46 -0.86 4.39 0.08
C ALA A 46 -1.58 5.37 1.04
N GLU A 47 -1.22 6.66 1.02
CA GLU A 47 -1.95 7.69 1.77
C GLU A 47 -3.38 7.87 1.21
N GLN A 48 -3.54 7.81 -0.11
CA GLN A 48 -4.88 7.83 -0.72
C GLN A 48 -5.72 6.63 -0.27
N ALA A 49 -5.13 5.44 -0.18
CA ALA A 49 -5.79 4.25 0.32
C ALA A 49 -6.25 4.41 1.78
N ILE A 50 -5.43 5.04 2.65
CA ILE A 50 -5.80 5.37 4.03
C ILE A 50 -7.02 6.30 4.04
N ASN A 51 -6.96 7.41 3.29
CA ASN A 51 -8.04 8.38 3.25
C ASN A 51 -9.36 7.76 2.75
N HIS A 52 -9.30 6.84 1.77
CA HIS A 52 -10.48 6.12 1.29
C HIS A 52 -10.99 5.09 2.30
N TYR A 53 -10.10 4.37 2.99
CA TYR A 53 -10.49 3.33 3.93
C TYR A 53 -11.14 3.89 5.19
N PHE A 54 -10.64 5.01 5.68
CA PHE A 54 -11.07 5.66 6.92
C PHE A 54 -11.94 6.91 6.68
N ASP A 55 -12.42 7.14 5.45
CA ASP A 55 -13.21 8.33 5.09
C ASP A 55 -12.57 9.66 5.56
N GLY A 56 -11.22 9.70 5.52
CA GLY A 56 -10.44 10.87 5.92
C GLY A 56 -10.31 11.11 7.43
N THR A 57 -10.78 10.18 8.26
CA THR A 57 -10.74 10.33 9.73
C THR A 57 -9.41 9.89 10.36
N ALA A 58 -8.60 9.12 9.65
CA ALA A 58 -7.29 8.69 10.16
C ALA A 58 -6.18 9.66 9.78
N THR A 59 -5.22 9.84 10.69
CA THR A 59 -4.00 10.61 10.43
C THR A 59 -2.92 9.72 9.81
N PRO A 60 -2.49 9.99 8.54
CA PRO A 60 -1.44 9.23 7.89
C PRO A 60 -0.06 9.53 8.50
N VAL A 61 0.72 8.47 8.77
CA VAL A 61 2.09 8.54 9.29
C VAL A 61 3.05 7.99 8.24
N SER A 62 3.88 8.87 7.66
CA SER A 62 4.85 8.52 6.62
C SER A 62 6.03 7.73 7.19
N CYS A 63 6.42 6.66 6.51
CA CYS A 63 7.61 5.85 6.76
C CYS A 63 8.48 5.77 5.50
N ASN A 64 9.79 5.51 5.64
CA ASN A 64 10.71 5.49 4.50
C ASN A 64 10.58 4.22 3.64
N ASN A 65 10.19 3.10 4.25
CA ASN A 65 10.07 1.80 3.59
C ASN A 65 8.97 0.95 4.23
N PHE A 66 8.63 -0.17 3.60
CA PHE A 66 7.55 -1.05 4.09
C PHE A 66 7.87 -1.64 5.46
N ARG A 67 9.11 -2.04 5.71
CA ARG A 67 9.49 -2.61 7.01
C ARG A 67 9.27 -1.64 8.16
N GLU A 68 9.54 -0.34 7.95
CA GLU A 68 9.26 0.69 8.96
C GLU A 68 7.77 0.84 9.25
N VAL A 69 6.87 0.58 8.28
CA VAL A 69 5.43 0.55 8.52
C VAL A 69 5.06 -0.54 9.52
N PHE A 70 5.54 -1.77 9.30
CA PHE A 70 5.33 -2.89 10.23
C PHE A 70 5.92 -2.58 11.61
N GLN A 71 7.12 -2.01 11.66
CA GLN A 71 7.78 -1.65 12.91
C GLN A 71 7.02 -0.55 13.66
N ALA A 72 6.47 0.45 12.95
CA ALA A 72 5.67 1.52 13.56
C ALA A 72 4.40 0.98 14.23
N VAL A 73 3.73 0.00 13.59
CA VAL A 73 2.57 -0.69 14.17
C VAL A 73 2.99 -1.52 15.39
N LYS A 74 4.07 -2.29 15.27
CA LYS A 74 4.59 -3.13 16.35
C LYS A 74 4.98 -2.31 17.58
N ASP A 75 5.61 -1.16 17.38
CA ASP A 75 6.05 -0.25 18.44
C ASP A 75 4.90 0.60 19.02
N GLY A 76 3.67 0.50 18.50
CA GLY A 76 2.54 1.33 18.89
C GLY A 76 2.67 2.80 18.50
N LYS A 77 3.55 3.12 17.55
CA LYS A 77 3.69 4.48 16.98
C LYS A 77 2.56 4.81 16.01
N ALA A 78 1.93 3.80 15.45
CA ALA A 78 0.72 3.87 14.65
C ALA A 78 -0.23 2.75 15.05
N ASP A 79 -1.53 3.03 15.02
CA ASP A 79 -2.57 2.05 15.37
C ASP A 79 -2.72 1.03 14.25
N PHE A 80 -2.53 1.47 13.00
CA PHE A 80 -2.62 0.66 11.78
C PHE A 80 -1.42 0.92 10.86
N GLY A 81 -1.27 0.00 9.89
CA GLY A 81 -0.40 0.18 8.72
C GLY A 81 -1.15 -0.13 7.42
N MET A 82 -0.89 0.64 6.38
CA MET A 82 -1.43 0.43 5.04
C MET A 82 -0.31 0.02 4.09
N VAL A 83 -0.32 -1.23 3.64
CA VAL A 83 0.75 -1.80 2.81
C VAL A 83 0.21 -2.39 1.51
N PRO A 84 0.83 -2.08 0.34
CA PRO A 84 0.44 -2.67 -0.93
C PRO A 84 0.91 -4.13 -1.00
N VAL A 85 0.08 -5.04 -1.50
CA VAL A 85 0.45 -6.45 -1.66
C VAL A 85 0.39 -6.93 -3.09
N GLU A 86 -0.44 -6.29 -3.91
CA GLU A 86 -0.64 -6.70 -5.30
C GLU A 86 -1.03 -5.50 -6.16
N ASN A 87 -0.48 -5.42 -7.36
CA ASN A 87 -0.96 -4.52 -8.40
C ASN A 87 -1.36 -5.33 -9.63
N SER A 88 -2.50 -5.00 -10.24
CA SER A 88 -3.07 -5.77 -11.35
C SER A 88 -2.19 -5.83 -12.60
N LEU A 89 -1.26 -4.89 -12.78
CA LEU A 89 -0.34 -4.81 -13.92
C LEU A 89 1.09 -5.21 -13.55
N ALA A 90 1.54 -4.87 -12.33
CA ALA A 90 2.91 -5.10 -11.89
C ALA A 90 3.10 -6.38 -11.07
N GLY A 91 2.00 -7.03 -10.66
CA GLY A 91 2.03 -8.26 -9.87
C GLY A 91 2.19 -8.03 -8.36
N SER A 92 2.73 -9.03 -7.69
CA SER A 92 2.84 -9.08 -6.23
C SER A 92 3.98 -8.24 -5.68
N VAL A 93 3.75 -7.61 -4.51
CA VAL A 93 4.77 -6.91 -3.73
C VAL A 93 5.33 -7.88 -2.69
N TYR A 94 6.28 -8.74 -3.12
CA TYR A 94 6.81 -9.84 -2.32
C TYR A 94 7.38 -9.41 -0.97
N GLU A 95 8.02 -8.25 -0.90
CA GLU A 95 8.58 -7.72 0.35
C GLU A 95 7.53 -7.62 1.47
N ASN A 96 6.28 -7.27 1.14
CA ASN A 96 5.22 -7.17 2.13
C ASN A 96 4.68 -8.53 2.58
N TYR A 97 4.71 -9.56 1.71
CA TYR A 97 4.45 -10.93 2.13
C TYR A 97 5.55 -11.45 3.07
N ASP A 98 6.82 -11.15 2.78
CA ASP A 98 7.94 -11.48 3.66
C ASP A 98 7.83 -10.77 5.01
N ASN A 99 7.42 -9.50 5.02
CA ASN A 99 7.19 -8.76 6.25
C ASN A 99 6.05 -9.35 7.07
N LEU A 100 4.93 -9.75 6.45
CA LEU A 100 3.84 -10.45 7.15
C LEU A 100 4.28 -11.75 7.81
N LEU A 101 5.26 -12.46 7.24
CA LEU A 101 5.84 -13.66 7.84
C LEU A 101 6.84 -13.37 8.96
N ARG A 102 7.51 -12.22 8.92
CA ARG A 102 8.53 -11.81 9.91
C ARG A 102 7.93 -11.21 11.18
N PHE A 103 6.82 -10.51 11.05
CA PHE A 103 6.12 -9.83 12.13
C PHE A 103 4.93 -10.68 12.57
N ASP A 104 5.19 -11.71 13.37
CA ASP A 104 4.20 -12.70 13.82
C ASP A 104 3.16 -12.15 14.81
N ASP A 105 3.41 -10.97 15.36
CA ASP A 105 2.52 -10.18 16.20
C ASP A 105 1.61 -9.22 15.42
N ILE A 106 1.77 -9.15 14.10
CA ILE A 106 0.94 -8.33 13.21
C ILE A 106 -0.10 -9.21 12.51
N ALA A 107 -1.32 -8.69 12.42
CA ALA A 107 -2.40 -9.34 11.71
C ALA A 107 -3.07 -8.40 10.70
N ILE A 108 -3.72 -9.00 9.70
CA ILE A 108 -4.49 -8.29 8.68
C ILE A 108 -5.88 -8.04 9.25
N SER A 109 -6.30 -6.77 9.32
CA SER A 109 -7.62 -6.35 9.78
C SER A 109 -8.56 -5.89 8.67
N GLY A 110 -8.03 -5.66 7.48
CA GLY A 110 -8.84 -5.24 6.33
C GLY A 110 -8.07 -5.18 5.03
N SER A 111 -8.76 -4.85 3.96
CA SER A 111 -8.14 -4.59 2.67
C SER A 111 -8.95 -3.58 1.86
N ILE A 112 -8.26 -2.84 1.01
CA ILE A 112 -8.88 -1.94 0.04
C ILE A 112 -8.24 -2.12 -1.32
N LYS A 113 -9.05 -2.07 -2.37
CA LYS A 113 -8.61 -2.05 -3.76
C LYS A 113 -8.75 -0.63 -4.29
N LEU A 114 -7.61 0.01 -4.56
CA LEU A 114 -7.54 1.38 -5.05
C LEU A 114 -7.19 1.38 -6.54
N ARG A 115 -7.95 2.14 -7.34
CA ARG A 115 -7.57 2.43 -8.72
C ARG A 115 -6.36 3.37 -8.73
N ILE A 116 -5.36 3.01 -9.54
CA ILE A 116 -4.15 3.81 -9.73
C ILE A 116 -4.35 4.64 -11.00
N GLU A 117 -4.53 5.93 -10.81
CA GLU A 117 -4.71 6.91 -11.87
C GLU A 117 -3.51 7.86 -11.87
N HIS A 118 -2.86 7.97 -13.02
CA HIS A 118 -1.71 8.85 -13.19
C HIS A 118 -2.13 10.18 -13.80
N SER A 119 -1.49 11.25 -13.32
CA SER A 119 -1.68 12.60 -13.82
C SER A 119 -0.34 13.22 -14.22
N LEU A 120 -0.37 14.08 -15.23
CA LEU A 120 0.73 14.94 -15.61
C LEU A 120 0.59 16.25 -14.86
N LEU A 121 1.61 16.61 -14.06
CA LEU A 121 1.63 17.81 -13.23
C LEU A 121 2.85 18.68 -13.59
N THR A 122 2.66 20.00 -13.59
CA THR A 122 3.75 20.98 -13.78
C THR A 122 3.54 22.19 -12.88
N CYS A 123 4.49 23.11 -12.86
CA CYS A 123 4.34 24.37 -12.14
C CYS A 123 3.29 25.28 -12.79
N LYS A 124 2.81 26.26 -12.03
CA LYS A 124 1.83 27.23 -12.50
C LYS A 124 2.25 27.91 -13.80
N GLY A 125 1.34 27.92 -14.77
CA GLY A 125 1.56 28.50 -16.09
C GLY A 125 2.25 27.58 -17.10
N GLY A 126 2.61 26.37 -16.71
CA GLY A 126 3.06 25.33 -17.63
C GLY A 126 1.89 24.74 -18.42
N ASN A 127 2.15 24.24 -19.59
CA ASN A 127 1.21 23.54 -20.45
C ASN A 127 1.93 22.42 -21.20
N ILE A 128 1.17 21.59 -21.91
CA ILE A 128 1.70 20.39 -22.58
C ILE A 128 2.79 20.74 -23.61
N ASP A 129 2.63 21.87 -24.33
CA ASP A 129 3.55 22.31 -25.38
C ASP A 129 4.86 22.88 -24.82
N SER A 130 4.88 23.33 -23.57
CA SER A 130 6.06 23.85 -22.90
C SER A 130 6.98 22.77 -22.34
N ILE A 131 6.46 21.53 -22.16
CA ILE A 131 7.17 20.45 -21.47
C ILE A 131 8.30 19.92 -22.36
N LYS A 132 9.50 19.78 -21.76
CA LYS A 132 10.68 19.16 -22.35
C LYS A 132 11.16 17.95 -21.57
N THR A 133 10.94 17.95 -20.25
CA THR A 133 11.42 16.88 -19.37
C THR A 133 10.30 16.40 -18.46
N VAL A 134 10.10 15.09 -18.42
CA VAL A 134 9.12 14.43 -17.55
C VAL A 134 9.84 13.54 -16.54
N TYR A 135 9.46 13.67 -15.28
CA TYR A 135 10.00 12.94 -14.14
C TYR A 135 8.97 11.94 -13.62
N SER A 136 9.38 10.72 -13.31
CA SER A 136 8.55 9.73 -12.64
C SER A 136 9.37 8.55 -12.11
N HIS A 137 8.71 7.67 -11.36
CA HIS A 137 9.23 6.34 -11.09
C HIS A 137 9.20 5.49 -12.37
N PRO A 138 10.14 4.55 -12.60
CA PRO A 138 10.16 3.67 -13.79
C PRO A 138 8.81 2.98 -14.06
N GLN A 139 8.15 2.52 -13.00
CA GLN A 139 6.82 1.91 -13.13
C GLN A 139 5.75 2.90 -13.59
N GLY A 140 5.83 4.17 -13.18
CA GLY A 140 4.92 5.23 -13.66
C GLY A 140 5.07 5.45 -15.16
N PHE A 141 6.30 5.45 -15.66
CA PHE A 141 6.56 5.54 -17.11
C PHE A 141 6.03 4.32 -17.86
N ALA A 142 6.28 3.10 -17.37
CA ALA A 142 5.78 1.88 -17.98
C ALA A 142 4.24 1.84 -18.03
N GLN A 143 3.58 2.37 -17.02
CA GLN A 143 2.12 2.44 -16.97
C GLN A 143 1.51 3.56 -17.83
N CYS A 144 2.29 4.55 -18.28
CA CYS A 144 1.84 5.65 -19.13
C CYS A 144 2.44 5.60 -20.55
N GLN A 145 2.84 4.42 -21.02
CA GLN A 145 3.60 4.26 -22.25
C GLN A 145 2.89 4.82 -23.49
N GLU A 146 1.59 4.56 -23.68
CA GLU A 146 0.84 5.07 -24.84
C GLU A 146 0.71 6.60 -24.84
N PHE A 147 0.61 7.21 -23.67
CA PHE A 147 0.61 8.65 -23.53
C PHE A 147 1.97 9.24 -23.89
N LEU A 148 3.05 8.67 -23.36
CA LEU A 148 4.42 9.13 -23.63
C LEU A 148 4.84 8.93 -25.08
N GLN A 149 4.36 7.91 -25.79
CA GLN A 149 4.62 7.70 -27.21
C GLN A 149 4.08 8.84 -28.11
N LYS A 150 3.11 9.61 -27.63
CA LYS A 150 2.60 10.80 -28.36
C LYS A 150 3.51 12.01 -28.23
N HIS A 151 4.50 11.95 -27.33
CA HIS A 151 5.44 13.02 -27.01
C HIS A 151 6.89 12.50 -27.02
N PRO A 152 7.37 11.98 -28.18
CA PRO A 152 8.70 11.37 -28.28
C PRO A 152 9.84 12.38 -28.08
N GLU A 153 9.55 13.68 -28.15
CA GLU A 153 10.49 14.79 -27.90
C GLU A 153 10.81 14.99 -26.42
N TRP A 154 10.00 14.43 -25.49
CA TRP A 154 10.22 14.61 -24.07
C TRP A 154 11.37 13.75 -23.54
N LYS A 155 12.24 14.36 -22.75
CA LYS A 155 13.24 13.63 -21.98
C LYS A 155 12.62 13.01 -20.74
N LEU A 156 12.75 11.69 -20.58
CA LEU A 156 12.27 10.99 -19.40
C LEU A 156 13.39 10.84 -18.37
N VAL A 157 13.13 11.20 -17.12
CA VAL A 157 14.08 11.13 -15.99
C VAL A 157 13.48 10.35 -14.85
N GLU A 158 14.14 9.27 -14.47
CA GLU A 158 13.70 8.39 -13.41
C GLU A 158 13.94 8.98 -12.01
N CYS A 159 12.99 8.77 -11.13
CA CYS A 159 13.02 9.14 -9.71
C CYS A 159 12.70 7.92 -8.84
N SER A 160 13.07 7.98 -7.56
CA SER A 160 12.84 6.92 -6.59
C SER A 160 11.35 6.65 -6.30
N SER A 161 10.49 7.65 -6.52
CA SER A 161 9.03 7.52 -6.42
C SER A 161 8.34 8.59 -7.27
N THR A 162 7.04 8.41 -7.54
CA THR A 162 6.23 9.41 -8.25
C THR A 162 6.07 10.69 -7.43
N THR A 163 6.01 10.60 -6.11
CA THR A 163 5.96 11.77 -5.22
C THR A 163 7.29 12.53 -5.20
N ALA A 164 8.44 11.82 -5.18
CA ALA A 164 9.75 12.45 -5.29
C ALA A 164 9.91 13.18 -6.64
N ALA A 165 9.37 12.62 -7.72
CA ALA A 165 9.33 13.29 -9.02
C ALA A 165 8.55 14.61 -8.97
N ALA A 166 7.38 14.62 -8.34
CA ALA A 166 6.58 15.83 -8.19
C ALA A 166 7.28 16.89 -7.32
N GLN A 167 7.91 16.49 -6.21
CA GLN A 167 8.70 17.40 -5.38
C GLN A 167 9.86 18.03 -6.15
N LEU A 168 10.57 17.23 -6.94
CA LEU A 168 11.67 17.72 -7.78
C LEU A 168 11.20 18.73 -8.83
N VAL A 169 10.02 18.49 -9.44
CA VAL A 169 9.43 19.45 -10.41
C VAL A 169 8.99 20.73 -9.70
N GLU A 170 8.44 20.65 -8.50
CA GLU A 170 8.10 21.83 -7.68
C GLU A 170 9.36 22.64 -7.35
N GLU A 171 10.44 22.00 -6.91
CA GLU A 171 11.72 22.65 -6.61
C GLU A 171 12.31 23.35 -7.83
N LYS A 172 12.26 22.69 -9.00
CA LYS A 172 12.75 23.27 -10.26
C LYS A 172 11.94 24.48 -10.73
N ASN A 173 10.65 24.50 -10.40
CA ASN A 173 9.71 25.57 -10.69
C ASN A 173 9.82 26.13 -12.13
N SER A 174 9.88 25.25 -13.11
CA SER A 174 10.04 25.58 -14.53
C SER A 174 8.92 24.93 -15.36
N PRO A 175 8.25 25.68 -16.25
CA PRO A 175 7.16 25.16 -17.10
C PRO A 175 7.64 24.11 -18.12
N GLU A 176 8.95 23.94 -18.28
CA GLU A 176 9.55 22.90 -19.13
C GLU A 176 9.62 21.54 -18.45
N ASN A 177 9.33 21.47 -17.14
CA ASN A 177 9.41 20.25 -16.34
C ASN A 177 7.99 19.79 -15.91
N ALA A 178 7.72 18.50 -16.03
CA ALA A 178 6.50 17.89 -15.55
C ALA A 178 6.78 16.61 -14.77
N ALA A 179 5.86 16.22 -13.92
CA ALA A 179 5.90 14.95 -13.20
C ALA A 179 4.69 14.08 -13.57
N ILE A 180 4.90 12.76 -13.67
CA ILE A 180 3.81 11.79 -13.67
C ILE A 180 3.68 11.26 -12.25
N ALA A 181 2.53 11.55 -11.62
CA ALA A 181 2.23 11.16 -10.25
C ALA A 181 0.71 11.05 -10.01
N SER A 182 0.31 10.69 -8.79
CA SER A 182 -1.09 10.77 -8.36
C SER A 182 -1.58 12.22 -8.33
N ILE A 183 -2.83 12.45 -8.71
CA ILE A 183 -3.49 13.77 -8.59
C ILE A 183 -3.44 14.31 -7.15
N ASN A 184 -3.39 13.42 -6.14
CA ASN A 184 -3.34 13.83 -4.73
C ASN A 184 -2.08 14.61 -4.36
N VAL A 185 -0.99 14.44 -5.11
CA VAL A 185 0.24 15.22 -4.90
C VAL A 185 0.00 16.72 -5.06
N ALA A 186 -0.92 17.13 -5.94
CA ALA A 186 -1.28 18.53 -6.11
C ALA A 186 -1.87 19.19 -4.85
N LYS A 187 -2.38 18.40 -3.89
CA LYS A 187 -2.86 18.91 -2.60
C LYS A 187 -1.72 19.37 -1.67
N TYR A 188 -0.51 18.86 -1.89
CA TYR A 188 0.66 19.06 -1.04
C TYR A 188 1.80 19.79 -1.73
N THR A 189 1.63 20.13 -3.01
CA THR A 189 2.58 20.87 -3.84
C THR A 189 1.89 22.05 -4.50
N LYS A 190 2.66 22.95 -5.07
CA LYS A 190 2.16 24.08 -5.87
C LYS A 190 1.99 23.70 -7.36
N LEU A 191 2.04 22.41 -7.67
CA LEU A 191 1.86 21.94 -9.02
C LEU A 191 0.40 21.93 -9.44
N GLU A 192 0.18 22.22 -10.71
CA GLU A 192 -1.12 22.16 -11.37
C GLU A 192 -1.22 20.89 -12.22
N VAL A 193 -2.39 20.26 -12.21
CA VAL A 193 -2.67 19.09 -13.04
C VAL A 193 -2.99 19.55 -14.45
N ILE A 194 -2.19 19.13 -15.44
CA ILE A 194 -2.43 19.40 -16.85
C ILE A 194 -3.38 18.37 -17.44
N GLN A 195 -3.15 17.10 -17.13
CA GLN A 195 -3.95 15.99 -17.65
C GLN A 195 -4.00 14.86 -16.66
N SER A 196 -5.19 14.29 -16.44
CA SER A 196 -5.42 13.09 -15.62
C SER A 196 -5.79 11.90 -16.50
N GLY A 197 -5.68 10.69 -15.94
CA GLY A 197 -6.06 9.46 -16.64
C GLY A 197 -5.14 9.17 -17.82
N ILE A 198 -3.83 9.37 -17.63
CA ILE A 198 -2.82 9.18 -18.68
C ILE A 198 -2.23 7.76 -18.67
N GLU A 199 -2.67 6.89 -17.75
CA GLU A 199 -2.29 5.47 -17.75
C GLU A 199 -2.82 4.76 -19.00
N THR A 200 -2.02 3.86 -19.56
CA THR A 200 -2.36 3.05 -20.75
C THR A 200 -3.52 2.10 -20.47
N ASP A 201 -3.58 1.50 -19.27
CA ASP A 201 -4.65 0.58 -18.89
C ASP A 201 -5.42 1.11 -17.68
N ALA A 202 -6.68 1.48 -17.88
CA ALA A 202 -7.59 1.95 -16.84
C ALA A 202 -7.92 0.88 -15.77
N ARG A 203 -7.58 -0.39 -16.01
CA ARG A 203 -7.72 -1.51 -15.07
C ARG A 203 -6.52 -1.63 -14.11
N ASN A 204 -5.78 -0.55 -13.92
CA ASN A 204 -4.68 -0.47 -12.98
C ASN A 204 -5.21 -0.30 -11.55
N TYR A 205 -5.12 -1.36 -10.76
CA TYR A 205 -5.55 -1.38 -9.36
C TYR A 205 -4.44 -1.92 -8.47
N THR A 206 -4.29 -1.30 -7.31
CA THR A 206 -3.44 -1.84 -6.24
C THR A 206 -4.31 -2.28 -5.08
N ARG A 207 -4.08 -3.50 -4.60
CA ARG A 207 -4.67 -4.02 -3.37
C ARG A 207 -3.74 -3.68 -2.22
N PHE A 208 -4.28 -2.97 -1.25
CA PHE A 208 -3.63 -2.67 0.01
C PHE A 208 -4.24 -3.51 1.13
N LEU A 209 -3.40 -3.92 2.08
CA LEU A 209 -3.84 -4.53 3.33
C LEU A 209 -3.73 -3.51 4.44
N LEU A 210 -4.74 -3.51 5.30
CA LEU A 210 -4.70 -2.84 6.59
C LEU A 210 -4.16 -3.84 7.61
N ILE A 211 -3.08 -3.49 8.28
CA ILE A 211 -2.42 -4.30 9.31
C ILE A 211 -2.51 -3.61 10.67
N GLN A 212 -2.57 -4.40 11.74
CA GLN A 212 -2.54 -3.94 13.12
C GLN A 212 -1.93 -5.01 14.03
N LEU A 213 -1.70 -4.70 15.31
CA LEU A 213 -1.33 -5.72 16.29
C LEU A 213 -2.45 -6.76 16.42
N ALA A 214 -2.08 -8.04 16.43
CA ALA A 214 -3.01 -9.16 16.52
C ALA A 214 -3.92 -9.08 17.77
N ASP A 215 -3.37 -8.62 18.89
CA ASP A 215 -4.10 -8.42 20.15
C ASP A 215 -5.18 -7.32 20.09
N ASN A 216 -5.13 -6.48 19.08
CA ASN A 216 -6.09 -5.37 18.88
C ASN A 216 -7.23 -5.72 17.92
N ILE A 217 -7.20 -6.83 17.21
CA ILE A 217 -8.23 -7.22 16.22
C ILE A 217 -9.63 -7.22 16.80
N ASN A 218 -9.79 -7.67 18.04
CA ASN A 218 -11.09 -7.71 18.70
C ASN A 218 -11.47 -6.43 19.46
N LYS A 219 -10.57 -5.45 19.52
CA LYS A 219 -10.77 -4.20 20.25
C LYS A 219 -11.20 -3.05 19.34
N THR A 220 -10.83 -3.13 18.07
CA THR A 220 -11.09 -2.05 17.10
C THR A 220 -12.09 -2.57 16.06
N VAL A 221 -13.35 -2.21 16.19
CA VAL A 221 -14.38 -2.50 15.17
C VAL A 221 -14.21 -1.49 14.04
N VAL A 222 -13.48 -1.86 13.00
CA VAL A 222 -13.33 -1.05 11.78
C VAL A 222 -14.48 -1.32 10.79
N SER A 223 -15.26 -2.38 11.03
CA SER A 223 -16.41 -2.74 10.19
C SER A 223 -17.35 -3.68 10.96
N ASP A 224 -18.66 -3.43 10.87
CA ASP A 224 -19.72 -4.31 11.40
C ASP A 224 -19.87 -5.62 10.61
N THR A 225 -19.06 -5.85 9.59
CA THR A 225 -19.12 -7.06 8.76
C THR A 225 -18.33 -8.20 9.39
N LYS A 226 -18.95 -9.39 9.47
CA LYS A 226 -18.24 -10.60 9.85
C LYS A 226 -17.07 -10.85 8.88
N PRO A 227 -15.92 -11.34 9.38
CA PRO A 227 -14.81 -11.75 8.52
C PRO A 227 -15.29 -12.73 7.45
N ASN A 228 -15.07 -12.40 6.19
CA ASN A 228 -15.50 -13.22 5.05
C ASN A 228 -14.32 -13.61 4.13
N MET A 229 -13.10 -13.28 4.54
CA MET A 229 -11.88 -13.55 3.78
C MET A 229 -10.75 -13.94 4.72
N ALA A 230 -9.92 -14.90 4.30
CA ALA A 230 -8.67 -15.25 4.96
C ALA A 230 -7.50 -15.12 3.98
N THR A 231 -6.35 -14.68 4.48
CA THR A 231 -5.09 -14.74 3.75
C THR A 231 -4.24 -15.84 4.35
N ILE A 232 -3.84 -16.81 3.52
CA ILE A 232 -3.05 -17.96 3.93
C ILE A 232 -1.72 -17.89 3.19
N SER A 233 -0.61 -17.99 3.92
CA SER A 233 0.72 -18.19 3.36
C SER A 233 1.22 -19.58 3.73
N PHE A 234 1.70 -20.32 2.75
CA PHE A 234 2.23 -21.66 2.95
C PHE A 234 3.41 -21.94 2.02
N TYR A 235 4.27 -22.83 2.44
CA TYR A 235 5.37 -23.33 1.64
C TYR A 235 5.05 -24.73 1.12
N VAL A 236 5.35 -24.97 -0.14
CA VAL A 236 5.28 -26.30 -0.76
C VAL A 236 6.68 -26.74 -1.17
N LYS A 237 6.91 -28.04 -1.24
CA LYS A 237 8.11 -28.57 -1.86
C LYS A 237 8.10 -28.25 -3.34
N ASP A 238 9.28 -28.00 -3.91
CA ASP A 238 9.44 -27.78 -5.36
C ASP A 238 9.45 -29.16 -6.10
N GLU A 239 8.28 -29.80 -6.10
CA GLU A 239 8.03 -31.10 -6.73
C GLU A 239 6.76 -31.01 -7.60
N VAL A 240 6.72 -31.83 -8.65
CA VAL A 240 5.55 -31.89 -9.55
C VAL A 240 4.29 -32.29 -8.77
N GLY A 241 3.26 -31.44 -8.83
CA GLY A 241 1.98 -31.69 -8.17
C GLY A 241 1.82 -31.08 -6.77
N SER A 242 2.89 -30.64 -6.09
CA SER A 242 2.80 -30.15 -4.70
C SER A 242 1.80 -29.04 -4.49
N LEU A 243 1.72 -28.07 -5.40
CA LEU A 243 0.72 -26.98 -5.32
C LEU A 243 -0.69 -27.53 -5.54
N TYR A 244 -0.89 -28.44 -6.48
CA TYR A 244 -2.18 -29.07 -6.75
C TYR A 244 -2.69 -29.83 -5.52
N ASP A 245 -1.83 -30.60 -4.86
CA ASP A 245 -2.20 -31.36 -3.66
C ASP A 245 -2.60 -30.43 -2.51
N CYS A 246 -1.88 -29.33 -2.31
CA CYS A 246 -2.26 -28.32 -1.33
C CYS A 246 -3.61 -27.66 -1.64
N LEU A 247 -3.86 -27.30 -2.89
CA LEU A 247 -5.15 -26.72 -3.31
C LEU A 247 -6.29 -27.75 -3.25
N GLY A 248 -5.98 -29.04 -3.43
CA GLY A 248 -6.94 -30.15 -3.27
C GLY A 248 -7.60 -30.19 -1.91
N VAL A 249 -6.82 -29.89 -0.84
CA VAL A 249 -7.35 -29.85 0.53
C VAL A 249 -8.44 -28.79 0.69
N PHE A 250 -8.25 -27.59 0.12
CA PHE A 250 -9.30 -26.54 0.17
C PHE A 250 -10.58 -26.97 -0.52
N ARG A 251 -10.45 -27.63 -1.68
CA ARG A 251 -11.60 -28.20 -2.40
C ARG A 251 -12.34 -29.25 -1.58
N GLU A 252 -11.62 -30.15 -0.90
CA GLU A 252 -12.24 -31.22 -0.09
C GLU A 252 -13.05 -30.70 1.09
N ILE A 253 -12.61 -29.58 1.70
CA ILE A 253 -13.29 -28.92 2.82
C ILE A 253 -14.27 -27.81 2.38
N GLY A 254 -14.47 -27.63 1.08
CA GLY A 254 -15.48 -26.71 0.55
C GLY A 254 -15.10 -25.22 0.60
N ILE A 255 -13.81 -24.92 0.57
CA ILE A 255 -13.27 -23.55 0.50
C ILE A 255 -12.82 -23.22 -0.94
#